data_9c5c2c162f3343fb76aa7c9fa45f6396
#
_entry.id   9c5c2c162f3343fb76aa7c9fa45f6396
#
_cell.length_a   1.000
_cell.length_b   1.000
_cell.length_c   1.000
_cell.angle_alpha   90.00
_cell.angle_beta   90.00
_cell.angle_gamma   90.00
#
_symmetry.space_group_name_H-M   'P 1'
#
loop_
_entity.id
_entity.type
_entity.pdbx_description
1 polymer ?
#
loop_
_entity_poly.entity_id
_entity_poly.type
_entity_poly.pdbx_seq_one_letter_code
_entity_poly.pdbx_strand_id
1 'polypeptide(L)'
;MLHLLVASLLALAGAVPQDVSPRTPRALMVFVDGFVPDAIAATETPTLDRLMEDGAWSLEARAESTTISGAGWTTFLTGVHFDKHGIPDNQFLSPNAEQFPPVTARLKEARPGAITAVAQSWEPIARHVTAHANATHSIYYDFYQFDEDYFDDSSVDALLVDAMLPLLRGEPLDLAVVMLGELDGVGHLEGNQHYHAGDALYQRKLRQIDAEIGRLLEAIEARPERDQEDWLVILTADHAGSRGRGHGLNIPSHREMPFLVHAPWVVPGEIWPAPKAPDLVRTVLHHLGVEPAPAWGLDGAVIGTTATSRPVAALGENLLANPGAEAERGFAGFTGLPDASILGWSDPGWMSVIEVGSEGFAEARAESTQVSQRFFAADPSKNGARILQRIDLTPLAEDVAAGCQVEAGCTLGGLPGEVTGLRVRVHFFDAEGEEVADLQLQMGKNGPVTPGFQGSPWVDLETTGLVPPEARSVEFVLETTPGPGTKGGWADDLRLVLTRR
;
A
#
# COMPACT_ATOMS: atom_id res chain seq x y z
N MET A 1 -3.42 -30.13 -76.98
CA MET A 1 -2.41 -30.45 -75.98
C MET A 1 -2.85 -29.84 -74.66
N LEU A 2 -3.41 -30.65 -73.82
CA LEU A 2 -4.04 -30.24 -72.55
C LEU A 2 -3.07 -30.59 -71.44
N HIS A 3 -2.60 -29.55 -70.68
CA HIS A 3 -1.75 -29.80 -69.52
C HIS A 3 -2.64 -29.75 -68.26
N LEU A 4 -2.73 -30.90 -67.63
CA LEU A 4 -3.29 -31.03 -66.27
C LEU A 4 -2.30 -30.45 -65.23
N LEU A 5 -2.76 -29.47 -64.46
CA LEU A 5 -2.12 -29.06 -63.21
C LEU A 5 -2.79 -29.81 -62.06
N VAL A 6 -2.04 -30.67 -61.39
CA VAL A 6 -2.43 -31.31 -60.11
C VAL A 6 -2.05 -30.40 -58.98
N ALA A 7 -3.02 -29.83 -58.32
CA ALA A 7 -2.82 -29.06 -57.09
C ALA A 7 -2.82 -30.01 -55.88
N SER A 8 -1.67 -30.15 -55.21
CA SER A 8 -1.58 -30.88 -53.95
C SER A 8 -2.10 -30.01 -52.80
N LEU A 9 -3.26 -30.34 -52.24
CA LEU A 9 -3.71 -29.82 -50.96
C LEU A 9 -2.92 -30.50 -49.84
N LEU A 10 -2.01 -29.76 -49.21
CA LEU A 10 -1.49 -30.11 -47.89
C LEU A 10 -2.59 -29.75 -46.85
N ALA A 11 -3.15 -30.77 -46.22
CA ALA A 11 -3.98 -30.63 -45.05
C ALA A 11 -3.11 -30.17 -43.86
N LEU A 12 -3.19 -28.94 -43.46
CA LEU A 12 -2.78 -28.50 -42.10
C LEU A 12 -3.70 -29.19 -41.10
N ALA A 13 -3.22 -30.23 -40.45
CA ALA A 13 -3.85 -30.72 -39.23
C ALA A 13 -3.69 -29.63 -38.17
N GLY A 14 -4.75 -28.84 -37.94
CA GLY A 14 -4.82 -27.93 -36.83
C GLY A 14 -4.68 -28.74 -35.53
N ALA A 15 -3.73 -28.38 -34.70
CA ALA A 15 -3.65 -28.89 -33.35
C ALA A 15 -4.98 -28.56 -32.66
N VAL A 16 -5.74 -29.57 -32.27
CA VAL A 16 -6.89 -29.43 -31.39
C VAL A 16 -6.36 -28.80 -30.11
N PRO A 17 -6.94 -27.69 -29.61
CA PRO A 17 -6.57 -27.18 -28.30
C PRO A 17 -6.75 -28.33 -27.34
N GLN A 18 -5.69 -28.69 -26.60
CA GLN A 18 -5.80 -29.58 -25.47
C GLN A 18 -6.78 -28.87 -24.52
N ASP A 19 -7.87 -29.55 -24.19
CA ASP A 19 -8.82 -29.14 -23.16
C ASP A 19 -8.02 -29.16 -21.83
N VAL A 20 -7.42 -28.01 -21.49
CA VAL A 20 -6.69 -27.87 -20.25
C VAL A 20 -7.75 -27.77 -19.16
N SER A 21 -7.96 -28.88 -18.47
CA SER A 21 -8.81 -28.89 -17.27
C SER A 21 -8.43 -27.72 -16.35
N PRO A 22 -9.41 -26.96 -15.81
CA PRO A 22 -9.08 -25.83 -14.93
C PRO A 22 -8.25 -26.34 -13.76
N ARG A 23 -7.12 -25.69 -13.53
CA ARG A 23 -6.26 -26.01 -12.38
C ARG A 23 -6.93 -25.68 -11.08
N THR A 24 -6.57 -26.38 -10.02
CA THR A 24 -7.12 -26.15 -8.68
C THR A 24 -6.46 -24.92 -8.04
N PRO A 25 -7.20 -23.85 -7.74
CA PRO A 25 -6.63 -22.67 -7.08
C PRO A 25 -6.29 -22.96 -5.63
N ARG A 26 -5.09 -22.55 -5.21
CA ARG A 26 -4.56 -22.67 -3.86
C ARG A 26 -3.82 -21.41 -3.48
N ALA A 27 -3.72 -21.09 -2.18
CA ALA A 27 -3.07 -19.86 -1.74
C ALA A 27 -2.11 -20.10 -0.57
N LEU A 28 -0.98 -19.38 -0.61
CA LEU A 28 -0.04 -19.21 0.49
C LEU A 28 0.05 -17.72 0.83
N MET A 29 -0.26 -17.37 2.07
CA MET A 29 -0.04 -16.05 2.65
C MET A 29 1.15 -16.11 3.58
N VAL A 30 2.18 -15.30 3.34
CA VAL A 30 3.35 -15.16 4.20
C VAL A 30 3.37 -13.73 4.74
N PHE A 31 3.46 -13.63 6.05
CA PHE A 31 3.57 -12.35 6.74
C PHE A 31 4.91 -12.29 7.48
N VAL A 32 5.59 -11.14 7.37
CA VAL A 32 6.84 -10.87 8.07
C VAL A 32 6.65 -9.62 8.91
N ASP A 33 6.65 -9.77 10.23
CA ASP A 33 6.44 -8.67 11.17
C ASP A 33 7.57 -7.64 11.10
N GLY A 34 7.21 -6.35 11.12
CA GLY A 34 8.18 -5.26 11.21
C GLY A 34 9.08 -5.06 9.98
N PHE A 35 8.62 -5.41 8.77
CA PHE A 35 9.46 -5.45 7.58
C PHE A 35 9.71 -4.08 6.94
N VAL A 36 10.92 -3.55 7.07
CA VAL A 36 11.40 -2.32 6.42
C VAL A 36 11.65 -2.58 4.94
N PRO A 37 10.90 -1.95 3.99
CA PRO A 37 10.99 -2.26 2.55
C PRO A 37 12.38 -2.04 1.95
N ASP A 38 13.06 -0.96 2.33
CA ASP A 38 14.40 -0.62 1.82
C ASP A 38 15.44 -1.69 2.14
N ALA A 39 15.17 -2.57 3.10
CA ALA A 39 16.09 -3.65 3.46
C ALA A 39 16.20 -4.71 2.36
N ILE A 40 15.20 -4.87 1.48
CA ILE A 40 15.27 -5.79 0.34
C ILE A 40 16.44 -5.38 -0.57
N ALA A 41 16.49 -4.11 -0.99
CA ALA A 41 17.56 -3.61 -1.86
C ALA A 41 18.96 -3.61 -1.19
N ALA A 42 19.01 -3.61 0.14
CA ALA A 42 20.25 -3.58 0.92
C ALA A 42 20.75 -4.98 1.32
N THR A 43 20.01 -6.06 0.99
CA THR A 43 20.26 -7.42 1.47
C THR A 43 20.21 -8.39 0.29
N GLU A 44 21.00 -9.46 0.33
CA GLU A 44 20.85 -10.57 -0.64
C GLU A 44 19.60 -11.36 -0.29
N THR A 45 18.54 -11.21 -1.09
CA THR A 45 17.22 -11.83 -0.90
C THR A 45 16.72 -12.49 -2.18
N PRO A 46 17.39 -13.57 -2.67
CA PRO A 46 17.11 -14.15 -3.99
C PRO A 46 15.69 -14.69 -4.14
N THR A 47 15.02 -15.05 -3.06
CA THR A 47 13.62 -15.51 -3.10
C THR A 47 12.67 -14.33 -3.32
N LEU A 48 12.85 -13.24 -2.56
CA LEU A 48 12.06 -12.03 -2.71
C LEU A 48 12.32 -11.36 -4.06
N ASP A 49 13.58 -11.30 -4.49
CA ASP A 49 13.96 -10.74 -5.80
C ASP A 49 13.23 -11.47 -6.93
N ARG A 50 13.18 -12.81 -6.89
CA ARG A 50 12.44 -13.60 -7.88
C ARG A 50 10.92 -13.37 -7.79
N LEU A 51 10.35 -13.28 -6.59
CA LEU A 51 8.92 -12.97 -6.43
C LEU A 51 8.57 -11.59 -7.00
N MET A 52 9.48 -10.62 -6.90
CA MET A 52 9.31 -9.29 -7.50
C MET A 52 9.49 -9.32 -9.02
N GLU A 53 10.44 -10.10 -9.54
CA GLU A 53 10.67 -10.25 -10.98
C GLU A 53 9.50 -10.94 -11.70
N ASP A 54 8.97 -12.00 -11.11
CA ASP A 54 7.94 -12.86 -11.72
C ASP A 54 6.51 -12.42 -11.36
N GLY A 55 6.32 -11.55 -10.37
CA GLY A 55 5.05 -11.13 -9.82
C GLY A 55 4.82 -9.63 -9.84
N ALA A 56 3.73 -9.20 -9.22
CA ALA A 56 3.46 -7.79 -8.99
C ALA A 56 3.84 -7.40 -7.55
N TRP A 57 4.33 -6.18 -7.38
CA TRP A 57 4.88 -5.75 -6.09
C TRP A 57 4.71 -4.26 -5.83
N SER A 58 4.73 -3.90 -4.56
CA SER A 58 4.86 -2.52 -4.09
C SER A 58 5.74 -2.51 -2.83
N LEU A 59 6.65 -1.54 -2.73
CA LEU A 59 7.43 -1.27 -1.51
C LEU A 59 6.83 -0.14 -0.68
N GLU A 60 5.71 0.42 -1.13
CA GLU A 60 4.99 1.51 -0.47
C GLU A 60 3.57 1.07 -0.05
N ALA A 61 3.29 -0.25 0.01
CA ALA A 61 2.00 -0.73 0.46
C ALA A 61 1.68 -0.19 1.87
N ARG A 62 0.39 0.04 2.14
CA ARG A 62 -0.03 0.83 3.31
C ARG A 62 -0.52 -0.06 4.43
N ALA A 63 0.24 -0.12 5.51
CA ALA A 63 -0.18 -0.68 6.79
C ALA A 63 -1.34 0.11 7.42
N GLU A 64 -1.93 -0.39 8.49
CA GLU A 64 -2.87 0.39 9.30
C GLU A 64 -2.22 1.66 9.86
N SER A 65 -3.02 2.72 10.05
CA SER A 65 -2.50 4.01 10.53
C SER A 65 -1.92 3.94 11.94
N THR A 66 -2.30 2.96 12.72
CA THR A 66 -1.75 2.72 14.06
C THR A 66 -0.38 2.04 14.01
N THR A 67 -0.02 1.39 12.89
CA THR A 67 1.24 0.66 12.68
C THR A 67 1.66 -0.21 13.88
N ILE A 68 0.69 -0.96 14.39
CA ILE A 68 0.80 -1.84 15.56
C ILE A 68 0.42 -3.26 15.15
N SER A 69 1.17 -4.25 15.59
CA SER A 69 1.01 -5.65 15.15
C SER A 69 -0.40 -6.20 15.37
N GLY A 70 -1.05 -5.91 16.49
CA GLY A 70 -2.43 -6.33 16.74
C GLY A 70 -3.42 -5.83 15.69
N ALA A 71 -3.32 -4.56 15.30
CA ALA A 71 -4.14 -3.96 14.26
C ALA A 71 -3.77 -4.51 12.86
N GLY A 72 -2.48 -4.50 12.52
CA GLY A 72 -1.98 -4.94 11.21
C GLY A 72 -2.32 -6.39 10.91
N TRP A 73 -1.92 -7.32 11.77
CA TRP A 73 -2.22 -8.75 11.64
C TRP A 73 -3.71 -9.04 11.52
N THR A 74 -4.53 -8.35 12.34
CA THR A 74 -5.98 -8.57 12.31
C THR A 74 -6.57 -8.07 11.00
N THR A 75 -6.15 -6.90 10.51
CA THR A 75 -6.60 -6.37 9.21
C THR A 75 -6.25 -7.33 8.06
N PHE A 76 -5.03 -7.88 8.04
CA PHE A 76 -4.61 -8.85 7.02
C PHE A 76 -5.39 -10.16 7.07
N LEU A 77 -5.75 -10.60 8.26
CA LEU A 77 -6.50 -11.84 8.41
C LEU A 77 -7.99 -11.67 8.12
N THR A 78 -8.56 -10.48 8.36
CA THR A 78 -10.01 -10.24 8.28
C THR A 78 -10.46 -9.48 7.03
N GLY A 79 -9.56 -8.70 6.39
CA GLY A 79 -9.86 -7.86 5.23
C GLY A 79 -10.70 -6.62 5.55
N VAL A 80 -10.72 -6.20 6.82
CA VAL A 80 -11.38 -4.97 7.26
C VAL A 80 -10.45 -4.16 8.15
N HIS A 81 -10.65 -2.84 8.20
CA HIS A 81 -9.87 -1.94 9.03
C HIS A 81 -10.16 -2.11 10.54
N PHE A 82 -9.25 -1.58 11.38
CA PHE A 82 -9.30 -1.76 12.85
C PHE A 82 -10.57 -1.22 13.50
N ASP A 83 -11.25 -0.23 12.94
CA ASP A 83 -12.52 0.29 13.44
C ASP A 83 -13.68 -0.70 13.29
N LYS A 84 -13.58 -1.66 12.36
CA LYS A 84 -14.54 -2.75 12.18
C LYS A 84 -14.16 -3.97 13.02
N HIS A 85 -12.92 -4.44 12.93
CA HIS A 85 -12.51 -5.62 13.70
C HIS A 85 -12.21 -5.34 15.18
N GLY A 86 -12.17 -4.05 15.60
CA GLY A 86 -12.13 -3.65 17.00
C GLY A 86 -10.78 -3.79 17.71
N ILE A 87 -9.68 -3.97 16.96
CA ILE A 87 -8.33 -4.13 17.52
C ILE A 87 -7.41 -3.03 16.96
N PRO A 88 -7.36 -1.85 17.61
CA PRO A 88 -6.49 -0.75 17.20
C PRO A 88 -5.06 -0.86 17.71
N ASP A 89 -4.80 -1.72 18.69
CA ASP A 89 -3.52 -1.87 19.39
C ASP A 89 -3.31 -3.29 19.93
N ASN A 90 -2.21 -3.49 20.66
CA ASN A 90 -1.83 -4.79 21.25
C ASN A 90 -2.57 -5.13 22.56
N GLN A 91 -3.58 -4.37 22.96
CA GLN A 91 -4.36 -4.66 24.19
C GLN A 91 -5.54 -5.59 23.93
N PHE A 92 -6.05 -5.68 22.71
CA PHE A 92 -7.17 -6.56 22.31
C PHE A 92 -8.42 -6.40 23.19
N LEU A 93 -8.76 -5.15 23.56
CA LEU A 93 -9.85 -4.89 24.53
C LEU A 93 -11.24 -5.17 23.99
N SER A 94 -11.47 -5.02 22.69
CA SER A 94 -12.80 -5.11 22.08
C SER A 94 -12.79 -5.82 20.73
N PRO A 95 -12.25 -7.04 20.62
CA PRO A 95 -12.19 -7.76 19.35
C PRO A 95 -13.60 -8.11 18.85
N ASN A 96 -13.85 -7.87 17.56
CA ASN A 96 -15.12 -8.18 16.90
C ASN A 96 -14.96 -9.35 15.91
N ALA A 97 -14.29 -10.41 16.38
CA ALA A 97 -13.92 -11.57 15.57
C ALA A 97 -15.13 -12.45 15.15
N GLU A 98 -16.27 -12.34 15.82
CA GLU A 98 -17.50 -13.04 15.41
C GLU A 98 -18.09 -12.41 14.14
N GLN A 99 -18.09 -11.09 14.03
CA GLN A 99 -18.59 -10.37 12.85
C GLN A 99 -17.55 -10.34 11.73
N PHE A 100 -16.27 -10.19 12.07
CA PHE A 100 -15.16 -10.11 11.13
C PHE A 100 -14.12 -11.21 11.41
N PRO A 101 -14.47 -12.50 11.17
CA PRO A 101 -13.54 -13.61 11.39
C PRO A 101 -12.44 -13.62 10.32
N PRO A 102 -11.32 -14.32 10.59
CA PRO A 102 -10.25 -14.51 9.62
C PRO A 102 -10.70 -15.12 8.28
N VAL A 103 -9.96 -14.84 7.21
CA VAL A 103 -10.24 -15.31 5.84
C VAL A 103 -10.39 -16.84 5.74
N THR A 104 -9.67 -17.59 6.55
CA THR A 104 -9.80 -19.07 6.62
C THR A 104 -11.19 -19.50 7.06
N ALA A 105 -11.79 -18.81 8.02
CA ALA A 105 -13.17 -19.06 8.45
C ALA A 105 -14.17 -18.64 7.36
N ARG A 106 -13.96 -17.50 6.70
CA ARG A 106 -14.76 -17.05 5.55
C ARG A 106 -14.68 -18.02 4.38
N LEU A 107 -13.49 -18.56 4.10
CA LEU A 107 -13.34 -19.59 3.09
C LEU A 107 -14.16 -20.84 3.42
N LYS A 108 -14.15 -21.30 4.67
CA LYS A 108 -14.97 -22.45 5.11
C LYS A 108 -16.45 -22.16 5.16
N GLU A 109 -16.85 -20.91 5.42
CA GLU A 109 -18.25 -20.49 5.30
C GLU A 109 -18.74 -20.67 3.85
N ALA A 110 -17.93 -20.24 2.87
CA ALA A 110 -18.25 -20.40 1.44
C ALA A 110 -18.03 -21.81 0.91
N ARG A 111 -17.04 -22.54 1.46
CA ARG A 111 -16.63 -23.90 1.09
C ARG A 111 -16.41 -24.75 2.34
N PRO A 112 -17.43 -25.42 2.88
CA PRO A 112 -17.33 -26.17 4.12
C PRO A 112 -16.26 -27.27 4.14
N GLY A 113 -15.86 -27.78 2.96
CA GLY A 113 -14.81 -28.78 2.78
C GLY A 113 -13.40 -28.22 2.64
N ALA A 114 -13.21 -26.90 2.67
CA ALA A 114 -11.90 -26.28 2.49
C ALA A 114 -10.92 -26.72 3.59
N ILE A 115 -9.69 -27.05 3.18
CA ILE A 115 -8.59 -27.43 4.07
C ILE A 115 -7.65 -26.24 4.21
N THR A 116 -7.47 -25.77 5.45
CA THR A 116 -6.72 -24.56 5.75
C THR A 116 -5.69 -24.81 6.85
N ALA A 117 -4.55 -24.12 6.76
CA ALA A 117 -3.50 -24.16 7.79
C ALA A 117 -3.13 -22.75 8.21
N VAL A 118 -2.88 -22.54 9.51
CA VAL A 118 -2.38 -21.28 10.08
C VAL A 118 -1.21 -21.60 11.00
N ALA A 119 -0.06 -20.97 10.76
CA ALA A 119 1.13 -21.06 11.60
C ALA A 119 1.53 -19.67 12.08
N GLN A 120 1.73 -19.50 13.38
CA GLN A 120 2.05 -18.21 14.01
C GLN A 120 2.70 -18.38 15.39
N SER A 121 3.36 -17.34 15.90
CA SER A 121 4.16 -17.40 17.12
C SER A 121 3.75 -16.41 18.22
N TRP A 122 2.79 -15.53 17.95
CA TRP A 122 2.44 -14.49 18.90
C TRP A 122 1.12 -14.78 19.63
N GLU A 123 1.17 -15.01 20.96
CA GLU A 123 0.04 -15.42 21.78
C GLU A 123 -1.21 -14.53 21.65
N PRO A 124 -1.11 -13.18 21.65
CA PRO A 124 -2.30 -12.34 21.51
C PRO A 124 -3.09 -12.60 20.22
N ILE A 125 -2.40 -12.76 19.07
CA ILE A 125 -3.07 -13.12 17.81
C ILE A 125 -3.63 -14.55 17.88
N ALA A 126 -2.89 -15.49 18.48
CA ALA A 126 -3.37 -16.85 18.68
C ALA A 126 -4.71 -16.88 19.41
N ARG A 127 -4.79 -16.13 20.48
CA ARG A 127 -5.92 -16.12 21.41
C ARG A 127 -7.12 -15.32 20.89
N HIS A 128 -6.88 -14.16 20.32
CA HIS A 128 -7.96 -13.19 20.02
C HIS A 128 -8.40 -13.19 18.56
N VAL A 129 -7.59 -13.74 17.65
CA VAL A 129 -7.86 -13.69 16.21
C VAL A 129 -7.86 -15.11 15.61
N THR A 130 -6.71 -15.81 15.62
CA THR A 130 -6.62 -17.10 14.93
C THR A 130 -7.37 -18.22 15.64
N ALA A 131 -7.74 -18.06 16.92
CA ALA A 131 -8.72 -18.93 17.57
C ALA A 131 -10.07 -18.96 16.85
N HIS A 132 -10.43 -17.90 16.11
CA HIS A 132 -11.64 -17.80 15.30
C HIS A 132 -11.42 -18.19 13.82
N ALA A 133 -10.21 -18.60 13.44
CA ALA A 133 -9.86 -18.95 12.06
C ALA A 133 -10.54 -20.22 11.55
N ASN A 134 -11.09 -21.05 12.43
CA ASN A 134 -11.65 -22.35 12.07
C ASN A 134 -10.69 -23.16 11.17
N ALA A 135 -9.38 -23.04 11.38
CA ALA A 135 -8.36 -23.69 10.57
C ALA A 135 -8.40 -25.23 10.76
N THR A 136 -8.10 -25.98 9.68
CA THR A 136 -7.96 -27.44 9.74
C THR A 136 -6.71 -27.82 10.53
N HIS A 137 -5.62 -27.07 10.28
CA HIS A 137 -4.34 -27.20 10.98
C HIS A 137 -3.99 -25.87 11.64
N SER A 138 -3.70 -25.89 12.93
CA SER A 138 -3.25 -24.72 13.67
C SER A 138 -1.91 -25.06 14.32
N ILE A 139 -0.89 -24.28 13.97
CA ILE A 139 0.48 -24.42 14.45
C ILE A 139 0.80 -23.17 15.27
N TYR A 140 1.26 -23.40 16.49
CA TYR A 140 1.65 -22.34 17.41
C TYR A 140 2.94 -22.71 18.14
N TYR A 141 3.93 -21.84 18.06
CA TYR A 141 5.11 -21.86 18.91
C TYR A 141 5.21 -20.51 19.61
N ASP A 142 5.39 -20.50 20.92
CA ASP A 142 5.41 -19.25 21.67
C ASP A 142 6.75 -18.51 21.46
N PHE A 143 6.66 -17.34 20.86
CA PHE A 143 7.77 -16.46 20.59
C PHE A 143 8.62 -16.13 21.85
N TYR A 144 7.98 -15.99 23.01
CA TYR A 144 8.65 -15.64 24.27
C TYR A 144 9.24 -16.83 25.05
N GLN A 145 9.02 -18.06 24.59
CA GLN A 145 9.59 -19.25 25.25
C GLN A 145 10.99 -19.61 24.76
N PHE A 146 11.39 -19.08 23.63
CA PHE A 146 12.70 -19.32 23.03
C PHE A 146 13.59 -18.13 23.38
N ASP A 147 14.64 -18.41 24.18
CA ASP A 147 15.59 -17.43 24.65
C ASP A 147 16.29 -16.75 23.46
N GLU A 148 16.24 -15.45 23.39
CA GLU A 148 16.88 -14.41 22.57
C GLU A 148 17.83 -14.79 21.39
N ASP A 149 17.91 -16.07 20.97
CA ASP A 149 18.73 -16.46 19.82
C ASP A 149 17.89 -16.50 18.51
N TYR A 150 17.62 -15.30 18.00
CA TYR A 150 16.90 -15.13 16.73
C TYR A 150 17.63 -15.70 15.50
N PHE A 151 18.82 -16.28 15.67
CA PHE A 151 19.72 -16.55 14.55
C PHE A 151 20.14 -18.01 14.37
N ASP A 152 19.67 -18.93 15.20
CA ASP A 152 19.95 -20.34 15.02
C ASP A 152 18.83 -21.09 14.28
N ASP A 153 19.09 -22.36 13.93
CA ASP A 153 18.11 -23.21 13.23
C ASP A 153 16.91 -23.60 14.11
N SER A 154 16.94 -23.30 15.41
CA SER A 154 15.88 -23.51 16.36
C SER A 154 15.04 -22.24 16.60
N SER A 155 15.26 -21.20 15.80
CA SER A 155 14.44 -20.00 15.85
C SER A 155 12.97 -20.31 15.63
N VAL A 156 12.08 -19.52 16.24
CA VAL A 156 10.64 -19.78 16.19
C VAL A 156 10.12 -19.73 14.75
N ASP A 157 10.61 -18.81 13.94
CA ASP A 157 10.22 -18.71 12.53
C ASP A 157 10.61 -19.98 11.76
N ALA A 158 11.84 -20.53 11.99
CA ALA A 158 12.27 -21.78 11.38
C ALA A 158 11.39 -22.96 11.80
N LEU A 159 11.02 -23.06 13.10
CA LEU A 159 10.14 -24.10 13.61
C LEU A 159 8.73 -24.01 13.01
N LEU A 160 8.19 -22.81 12.80
CA LEU A 160 6.90 -22.61 12.13
C LEU A 160 6.95 -23.11 10.68
N VAL A 161 8.02 -22.77 9.97
CA VAL A 161 8.24 -23.24 8.60
C VAL A 161 8.38 -24.76 8.58
N ASP A 162 9.23 -25.36 9.42
CA ASP A 162 9.40 -26.80 9.51
C ASP A 162 8.08 -27.55 9.72
N ALA A 163 7.22 -27.03 10.57
CA ALA A 163 5.91 -27.61 10.81
C ALA A 163 4.93 -27.43 9.63
N MET A 164 5.09 -26.37 8.84
CA MET A 164 4.25 -26.12 7.65
C MET A 164 4.69 -26.94 6.43
N LEU A 165 5.98 -27.23 6.26
CA LEU A 165 6.50 -27.94 5.08
C LEU A 165 5.78 -29.26 4.76
N PRO A 166 5.53 -30.19 5.73
CA PRO A 166 4.84 -31.44 5.41
C PRO A 166 3.39 -31.20 4.97
N LEU A 167 2.71 -30.18 5.51
CA LEU A 167 1.36 -29.82 5.10
C LEU A 167 1.36 -29.27 3.66
N LEU A 168 2.27 -28.36 3.34
CA LEU A 168 2.41 -27.83 1.99
C LEU A 168 2.74 -28.92 0.96
N ARG A 169 3.57 -29.93 1.31
CA ARG A 169 3.96 -31.01 0.39
C ARG A 169 2.87 -32.04 0.16
N GLY A 170 2.08 -32.36 1.20
CA GLY A 170 1.22 -33.55 1.21
C GLY A 170 -0.28 -33.30 1.35
N GLU A 171 -0.69 -32.24 2.04
CA GLU A 171 -2.10 -31.96 2.26
C GLU A 171 -2.72 -31.18 1.09
N PRO A 172 -3.98 -31.41 0.73
CA PRO A 172 -4.68 -30.67 -0.31
C PRO A 172 -5.16 -29.28 0.22
N LEU A 173 -4.23 -28.49 0.76
CA LEU A 173 -4.52 -27.19 1.33
C LEU A 173 -5.13 -26.26 0.30
N ASP A 174 -6.28 -25.65 0.61
CA ASP A 174 -6.84 -24.53 -0.15
C ASP A 174 -6.15 -23.20 0.21
N LEU A 175 -5.83 -23.02 1.50
CA LEU A 175 -5.20 -21.81 2.01
C LEU A 175 -4.24 -22.14 3.16
N ALA A 176 -3.00 -21.70 3.03
CA ALA A 176 -2.00 -21.69 4.10
C ALA A 176 -1.65 -20.25 4.50
N VAL A 177 -1.51 -20.01 5.80
CA VAL A 177 -1.09 -18.73 6.38
C VAL A 177 0.12 -18.99 7.27
N VAL A 178 1.22 -18.27 7.04
CA VAL A 178 2.45 -18.33 7.85
C VAL A 178 2.80 -16.92 8.31
N MET A 179 2.95 -16.73 9.63
CA MET A 179 3.27 -15.44 10.24
C MET A 179 4.62 -15.56 10.94
N LEU A 180 5.62 -14.85 10.43
CA LEU A 180 7.02 -14.82 10.90
C LEU A 180 7.25 -13.55 11.71
N GLY A 181 7.66 -13.68 12.98
CA GLY A 181 7.72 -12.56 13.91
C GLY A 181 9.12 -12.06 14.25
N GLU A 182 10.18 -12.78 13.88
CA GLU A 182 11.50 -12.53 14.42
C GLU A 182 12.24 -11.33 13.81
N LEU A 183 11.82 -10.85 12.63
CA LEU A 183 12.41 -9.64 12.05
C LEU A 183 12.08 -8.41 12.90
N ASP A 184 10.83 -8.32 13.36
CA ASP A 184 10.39 -7.32 14.32
C ASP A 184 11.14 -7.45 15.66
N GLY A 185 11.27 -8.69 16.15
CA GLY A 185 12.07 -8.98 17.35
C GLY A 185 13.50 -8.43 17.27
N VAL A 186 14.18 -8.66 16.13
CA VAL A 186 15.50 -8.08 15.88
C VAL A 186 15.46 -6.56 15.82
N GLY A 187 14.46 -5.99 15.15
CA GLY A 187 14.24 -4.54 15.08
C GLY A 187 14.20 -3.88 16.46
N HIS A 188 13.54 -4.53 17.42
CA HIS A 188 13.40 -4.04 18.80
C HIS A 188 14.64 -4.15 19.68
N LEU A 189 15.64 -4.93 19.30
CA LEU A 189 16.88 -5.06 20.09
C LEU A 189 17.50 -3.69 20.38
N GLU A 190 18.19 -3.59 21.51
CA GLU A 190 18.88 -2.38 21.96
C GLU A 190 18.01 -1.10 21.95
N GLY A 191 16.69 -1.22 22.18
CA GLY A 191 15.78 -0.09 22.19
C GLY A 191 15.48 0.44 20.79
N ASN A 192 15.09 -0.45 19.89
CA ASN A 192 14.69 -0.18 18.50
C ASN A 192 15.84 0.30 17.59
N GLN A 193 17.10 -0.08 17.89
CA GLN A 193 18.24 0.41 17.10
C GLN A 193 18.38 -0.29 15.74
N HIS A 194 17.75 -1.46 15.54
CA HIS A 194 18.00 -2.30 14.38
C HIS A 194 16.96 -2.17 13.27
N TYR A 195 15.86 -1.40 13.43
CA TYR A 195 14.93 -1.05 12.33
C TYR A 195 15.58 -0.14 11.29
N HIS A 196 16.48 -0.70 10.49
CA HIS A 196 17.20 0.08 9.49
C HIS A 196 17.74 -0.82 8.37
N ALA A 197 17.54 -0.45 7.12
CA ALA A 197 17.98 -1.21 5.95
C ALA A 197 19.48 -1.51 5.90
N GLY A 198 20.34 -0.62 6.44
CA GLY A 198 21.79 -0.79 6.53
C GLY A 198 22.26 -1.53 7.79
N ASP A 199 21.37 -2.02 8.65
CA ASP A 199 21.77 -2.70 9.89
C ASP A 199 22.17 -4.16 9.63
N ALA A 200 23.33 -4.57 10.13
CA ALA A 200 23.89 -5.89 9.85
C ALA A 200 23.09 -7.05 10.49
N LEU A 201 22.51 -6.84 11.68
CA LEU A 201 21.67 -7.87 12.32
C LEU A 201 20.33 -8.01 11.61
N TYR A 202 19.70 -6.89 11.28
CA TYR A 202 18.44 -6.87 10.52
C TYR A 202 18.60 -7.53 9.15
N GLN A 203 19.67 -7.21 8.41
CA GLN A 203 20.00 -7.85 7.13
C GLN A 203 20.28 -9.35 7.28
N ARG A 204 21.00 -9.75 8.37
CA ARG A 204 21.25 -11.17 8.65
C ARG A 204 19.93 -11.92 8.86
N LYS A 205 19.00 -11.35 9.63
CA LYS A 205 17.69 -11.96 9.87
C LYS A 205 16.85 -12.01 8.59
N LEU A 206 16.87 -10.94 7.80
CA LEU A 206 16.14 -10.90 6.53
C LEU A 206 16.63 -11.97 5.55
N ARG A 207 17.95 -12.24 5.47
CA ARG A 207 18.48 -13.36 4.67
C ARG A 207 17.97 -14.72 5.14
N GLN A 208 17.86 -14.94 6.47
CA GLN A 208 17.28 -16.18 7.00
C GLN A 208 15.82 -16.30 6.64
N ILE A 209 15.03 -15.24 6.80
CA ILE A 209 13.61 -15.20 6.41
C ILE A 209 13.43 -15.46 4.90
N ASP A 210 14.27 -14.85 4.06
CA ASP A 210 14.25 -15.10 2.62
C ASP A 210 14.48 -16.59 2.31
N ALA A 211 15.44 -17.22 2.99
CA ALA A 211 15.68 -18.66 2.85
C ALA A 211 14.49 -19.50 3.34
N GLU A 212 13.87 -19.13 4.47
CA GLU A 212 12.67 -19.82 4.99
C GLU A 212 11.47 -19.69 4.02
N ILE A 213 11.26 -18.53 3.42
CA ILE A 213 10.25 -18.32 2.38
C ILE A 213 10.59 -19.22 1.16
N GLY A 214 11.86 -19.28 0.78
CA GLY A 214 12.33 -20.18 -0.29
C GLY A 214 11.95 -21.63 -0.03
N ARG A 215 12.11 -22.12 1.21
CA ARG A 215 11.74 -23.48 1.61
C ARG A 215 10.23 -23.75 1.48
N LEU A 216 9.39 -22.76 1.82
CA LEU A 216 7.93 -22.85 1.64
C LEU A 216 7.58 -22.97 0.14
N LEU A 217 8.19 -22.14 -0.72
CA LEU A 217 7.97 -22.19 -2.16
C LEU A 217 8.47 -23.51 -2.78
N GLU A 218 9.64 -24.00 -2.37
CA GLU A 218 10.17 -25.31 -2.79
C GLU A 218 9.23 -26.46 -2.39
N ALA A 219 8.58 -26.36 -1.22
CA ALA A 219 7.61 -27.35 -0.78
C ALA A 219 6.37 -27.38 -1.70
N ILE A 220 5.93 -26.22 -2.19
CA ILE A 220 4.85 -26.10 -3.18
C ILE A 220 5.30 -26.69 -4.51
N GLU A 221 6.49 -26.36 -5.01
CA GLU A 221 7.00 -26.89 -6.29
C GLU A 221 7.24 -28.40 -6.26
N ALA A 222 7.52 -28.99 -5.10
CA ALA A 222 7.72 -30.43 -4.91
C ALA A 222 6.42 -31.23 -4.79
N ARG A 223 5.24 -30.62 -4.93
CA ARG A 223 3.95 -31.29 -4.82
C ARG A 223 3.71 -32.27 -5.99
N PRO A 224 3.13 -33.45 -5.73
CA PRO A 224 2.82 -34.41 -6.80
C PRO A 224 1.84 -33.85 -7.86
N GLU A 225 0.89 -33.03 -7.45
CA GLU A 225 -0.14 -32.42 -8.31
C GLU A 225 0.19 -30.98 -8.72
N ARG A 226 1.44 -30.52 -8.58
CA ARG A 226 1.84 -29.11 -8.81
C ARG A 226 1.42 -28.59 -10.19
N ASP A 227 1.48 -29.41 -11.21
CA ASP A 227 1.08 -29.05 -12.58
C ASP A 227 -0.44 -28.94 -12.79
N GLN A 228 -1.24 -29.41 -11.81
CA GLN A 228 -2.70 -29.30 -11.79
C GLN A 228 -3.19 -28.20 -10.84
N GLU A 229 -2.28 -27.45 -10.22
CA GLU A 229 -2.59 -26.44 -9.23
C GLU A 229 -2.14 -25.05 -9.68
N ASP A 230 -2.97 -24.05 -9.41
CA ASP A 230 -2.63 -22.64 -9.53
C ASP A 230 -2.43 -22.06 -8.14
N TRP A 231 -1.19 -21.72 -7.81
CA TRP A 231 -0.85 -21.15 -6.53
C TRP A 231 -0.79 -19.63 -6.58
N LEU A 232 -1.51 -18.99 -5.68
CA LEU A 232 -1.30 -17.59 -5.28
C LEU A 232 -0.31 -17.58 -4.12
N VAL A 233 0.76 -16.80 -4.25
CA VAL A 233 1.66 -16.46 -3.14
C VAL A 233 1.53 -14.98 -2.88
N ILE A 234 1.20 -14.59 -1.65
CA ILE A 234 1.24 -13.21 -1.19
C ILE A 234 2.20 -13.12 -0.03
N LEU A 235 3.10 -12.14 -0.09
CA LEU A 235 4.01 -11.78 0.99
C LEU A 235 3.81 -10.32 1.34
N THR A 236 3.69 -10.02 2.63
CA THR A 236 3.58 -8.65 3.14
C THR A 236 4.00 -8.56 4.61
N ALA A 237 3.86 -7.37 5.20
CA ALA A 237 4.13 -7.08 6.59
C ALA A 237 2.92 -6.38 7.24
N ASP A 238 2.84 -6.39 8.55
CA ASP A 238 1.83 -5.67 9.31
C ASP A 238 2.17 -4.19 9.52
N HIS A 239 3.46 -3.87 9.54
CA HIS A 239 4.05 -2.53 9.56
C HIS A 239 5.53 -2.60 9.21
N ALA A 240 6.16 -1.45 9.04
CA ALA A 240 7.60 -1.29 9.09
C ALA A 240 8.00 -0.59 10.40
N GLY A 241 9.23 -0.13 10.50
CA GLY A 241 9.74 0.55 11.67
C GLY A 241 10.90 1.49 11.34
N SER A 242 11.34 2.27 12.31
CA SER A 242 12.48 3.16 12.14
C SER A 242 13.41 3.17 13.34
N ARG A 243 14.69 3.35 13.06
CA ARG A 243 15.76 3.33 14.06
C ARG A 243 15.50 4.29 15.21
N GLY A 244 15.55 3.79 16.44
CA GLY A 244 15.35 4.52 17.67
C GLY A 244 13.92 4.91 17.99
N ARG A 245 12.95 4.68 17.04
CA ARG A 245 11.54 4.94 17.26
C ARG A 245 10.70 3.67 17.35
N GLY A 246 11.19 2.54 16.78
CA GLY A 246 10.37 1.33 16.62
C GLY A 246 9.28 1.56 15.58
N HIS A 247 8.05 1.26 15.92
CA HIS A 247 6.85 1.44 15.10
C HIS A 247 5.74 2.12 15.92
N GLY A 248 4.47 2.14 15.45
CA GLY A 248 3.33 2.70 16.16
C GLY A 248 2.98 4.13 15.77
N LEU A 249 3.63 4.72 14.77
CA LEU A 249 3.37 6.07 14.30
C LEU A 249 2.79 6.06 12.86
N ASN A 250 1.89 6.97 12.58
CA ASN A 250 1.34 7.14 11.22
C ASN A 250 2.31 7.97 10.34
N ILE A 251 3.50 7.47 10.13
CA ILE A 251 4.57 8.07 9.32
C ILE A 251 5.00 7.12 8.21
N PRO A 252 5.57 7.62 7.08
CA PRO A 252 5.98 6.77 5.95
C PRO A 252 6.83 5.57 6.37
N SER A 253 7.89 5.80 7.14
CA SER A 253 8.82 4.74 7.57
C SER A 253 8.21 3.65 8.48
N HIS A 254 6.97 3.83 8.96
CA HIS A 254 6.23 2.81 9.71
C HIS A 254 5.07 2.23 8.91
N ARG A 255 4.45 3.05 8.02
CA ARG A 255 3.30 2.70 7.20
C ARG A 255 3.63 1.96 5.92
N GLU A 256 4.78 2.29 5.32
CA GLU A 256 5.21 1.69 4.06
C GLU A 256 5.81 0.32 4.31
N MET A 257 5.28 -0.68 3.62
CA MET A 257 5.66 -2.08 3.78
C MET A 257 5.75 -2.76 2.42
N PRO A 258 6.51 -3.87 2.28
CA PRO A 258 6.50 -4.65 1.05
C PRO A 258 5.16 -5.37 0.89
N PHE A 259 4.70 -5.46 -0.36
CA PHE A 259 3.58 -6.27 -0.78
C PHE A 259 3.95 -6.94 -2.09
N LEU A 260 4.13 -8.25 -2.07
CA LEU A 260 4.49 -9.05 -3.23
C LEU A 260 3.34 -10.02 -3.50
N VAL A 261 2.92 -10.15 -4.76
CA VAL A 261 1.86 -11.05 -5.17
C VAL A 261 2.26 -11.77 -6.45
N HIS A 262 2.19 -13.08 -6.43
CA HIS A 262 2.50 -13.94 -7.56
C HIS A 262 1.40 -14.99 -7.76
N ALA A 263 0.86 -15.06 -8.97
CA ALA A 263 -0.08 -16.10 -9.42
C ALA A 263 -0.12 -16.08 -10.96
N PRO A 264 -0.61 -17.14 -11.64
CA PRO A 264 -0.66 -17.20 -13.10
C PRO A 264 -1.45 -16.06 -13.78
N TRP A 265 -2.37 -15.43 -13.09
CA TRP A 265 -3.19 -14.32 -13.60
C TRP A 265 -2.64 -12.94 -13.23
N VAL A 266 -1.65 -12.88 -12.35
CA VAL A 266 -1.05 -11.62 -11.91
C VAL A 266 -0.18 -11.05 -13.03
N VAL A 267 -0.33 -9.77 -13.29
CA VAL A 267 0.51 -9.05 -14.26
C VAL A 267 1.78 -8.56 -13.54
N PRO A 268 2.97 -9.02 -13.94
CA PRO A 268 4.21 -8.63 -13.27
C PRO A 268 4.48 -7.12 -13.35
N GLY A 269 5.10 -6.58 -12.32
CA GLY A 269 5.55 -5.19 -12.24
C GLY A 269 5.14 -4.47 -10.96
N GLU A 270 5.54 -3.22 -10.85
CA GLU A 270 5.15 -2.36 -9.72
C GLU A 270 3.64 -2.09 -9.72
N ILE A 271 3.02 -2.16 -8.54
CA ILE A 271 1.59 -1.87 -8.34
C ILE A 271 1.44 -0.41 -7.91
N TRP A 272 0.65 0.35 -8.66
CA TRP A 272 0.26 1.71 -8.34
C TRP A 272 -1.24 1.96 -8.63
N PRO A 273 -2.01 2.64 -7.76
CA PRO A 273 -1.63 3.08 -6.41
C PRO A 273 -1.25 1.92 -5.51
N ALA A 274 -0.43 2.20 -4.49
CA ALA A 274 0.08 1.18 -3.59
C ALA A 274 -1.05 0.41 -2.88
N PRO A 275 -0.93 -0.91 -2.73
CA PRO A 275 -1.91 -1.74 -2.02
C PRO A 275 -2.10 -1.30 -0.57
N LYS A 276 -3.25 -1.64 -0.01
CA LYS A 276 -3.59 -1.43 1.40
C LYS A 276 -3.75 -2.77 2.12
N ALA A 277 -3.54 -2.76 3.41
CA ALA A 277 -3.67 -3.96 4.25
C ALA A 277 -4.94 -4.80 3.98
N PRO A 278 -6.16 -4.23 3.85
CA PRO A 278 -7.37 -5.02 3.60
C PRO A 278 -7.45 -5.67 2.21
N ASP A 279 -6.66 -5.21 1.23
CA ASP A 279 -6.71 -5.71 -0.17
C ASP A 279 -6.37 -7.20 -0.28
N LEU A 280 -5.59 -7.69 0.67
CA LEU A 280 -5.07 -9.05 0.68
C LEU A 280 -6.19 -10.09 0.72
N VAL A 281 -7.18 -9.93 1.60
CA VAL A 281 -8.26 -10.92 1.74
C VAL A 281 -9.10 -11.00 0.46
N ARG A 282 -9.43 -9.87 -0.16
CA ARG A 282 -10.16 -9.89 -1.45
C ARG A 282 -9.34 -10.53 -2.55
N THR A 283 -8.04 -10.30 -2.60
CA THR A 283 -7.14 -10.91 -3.59
C THR A 283 -7.09 -12.43 -3.42
N VAL A 284 -6.96 -12.92 -2.19
CA VAL A 284 -6.99 -14.36 -1.88
C VAL A 284 -8.32 -15.01 -2.25
N LEU A 285 -9.44 -14.40 -1.85
CA LEU A 285 -10.78 -14.92 -2.15
C LEU A 285 -11.05 -14.93 -3.66
N HIS A 286 -10.64 -13.88 -4.38
CA HIS A 286 -10.72 -13.81 -5.84
C HIS A 286 -9.98 -14.98 -6.49
N HIS A 287 -8.72 -15.21 -6.11
CA HIS A 287 -7.93 -16.32 -6.63
C HIS A 287 -8.58 -17.67 -6.34
N LEU A 288 -9.09 -17.85 -5.14
CA LEU A 288 -9.79 -19.08 -4.76
C LEU A 288 -11.20 -19.19 -5.40
N GLY A 289 -11.64 -18.23 -6.20
CA GLY A 289 -12.96 -18.22 -6.86
C GLY A 289 -14.12 -18.11 -5.87
N VAL A 290 -13.92 -17.39 -4.77
CA VAL A 290 -14.95 -17.10 -3.76
C VAL A 290 -15.37 -15.63 -3.90
N GLU A 291 -16.64 -15.42 -4.25
CA GLU A 291 -17.22 -14.07 -4.24
C GLU A 291 -17.65 -13.71 -2.82
N PRO A 292 -17.07 -12.63 -2.23
CA PRO A 292 -17.43 -12.23 -0.89
C PRO A 292 -18.89 -11.77 -0.78
N ALA A 293 -19.62 -12.29 0.20
CA ALA A 293 -20.96 -11.79 0.49
C ALA A 293 -20.88 -10.31 0.93
N PRO A 294 -21.80 -9.42 0.45
CA PRO A 294 -21.81 -8.01 0.87
C PRO A 294 -21.85 -7.82 2.39
N ALA A 295 -22.50 -8.74 3.11
CA ALA A 295 -22.58 -8.72 4.57
C ALA A 295 -21.22 -8.94 5.27
N TRP A 296 -20.18 -9.44 4.57
CA TRP A 296 -18.85 -9.56 5.14
C TRP A 296 -18.18 -8.19 5.34
N GLY A 297 -18.62 -7.16 4.60
CA GLY A 297 -18.18 -5.78 4.79
C GLY A 297 -16.70 -5.54 4.51
N LEU A 298 -16.07 -6.33 3.62
CA LEU A 298 -14.65 -6.22 3.30
C LEU A 298 -14.29 -4.84 2.72
N ASP A 299 -13.20 -4.25 3.18
CA ASP A 299 -12.76 -2.90 2.81
C ASP A 299 -11.79 -2.88 1.60
N GLY A 300 -11.17 -3.99 1.28
CA GLY A 300 -10.12 -4.06 0.25
C GLY A 300 -10.61 -4.21 -1.19
N ALA A 301 -9.68 -4.16 -2.13
CA ALA A 301 -9.84 -4.45 -3.55
C ALA A 301 -9.00 -5.66 -3.97
N VAL A 302 -9.21 -6.18 -5.19
CA VAL A 302 -8.36 -7.22 -5.78
C VAL A 302 -7.14 -6.57 -6.41
N ILE A 303 -5.95 -7.04 -6.09
CA ILE A 303 -4.67 -6.52 -6.57
C ILE A 303 -4.06 -7.42 -7.64
N GLY A 304 -3.31 -6.85 -8.58
CA GLY A 304 -2.53 -7.59 -9.59
C GLY A 304 -3.27 -7.96 -10.86
N THR A 305 -4.55 -7.59 -11.02
CA THR A 305 -5.36 -7.90 -12.21
C THR A 305 -5.03 -7.04 -13.43
N THR A 306 -4.36 -5.91 -13.23
CA THR A 306 -3.96 -4.99 -14.30
C THR A 306 -2.54 -4.50 -14.05
N ALA A 307 -1.78 -4.29 -15.12
CA ALA A 307 -0.52 -3.57 -15.02
C ALA A 307 -0.85 -2.11 -14.69
N THR A 308 -0.46 -1.68 -13.52
CA THR A 308 -0.53 -0.29 -13.11
C THR A 308 0.89 0.16 -12.81
N SER A 309 1.34 1.23 -13.43
CA SER A 309 2.65 1.82 -13.12
C SER A 309 2.44 3.17 -12.48
N ARG A 310 3.40 3.57 -11.65
CA ARG A 310 3.48 4.95 -11.16
C ARG A 310 3.40 5.89 -12.39
N PRO A 311 2.60 6.96 -12.33
CA PRO A 311 2.54 7.90 -13.45
C PRO A 311 3.94 8.42 -13.78
N VAL A 312 4.37 8.21 -15.02
CA VAL A 312 5.57 8.85 -15.56
C VAL A 312 5.14 10.22 -16.09
N ALA A 313 5.97 11.26 -15.86
CA ALA A 313 5.67 12.60 -16.34
C ALA A 313 5.36 12.57 -17.84
N ALA A 314 4.18 13.05 -18.22
CA ALA A 314 3.70 13.14 -19.58
C ALA A 314 3.06 14.50 -19.86
N LEU A 315 3.22 15.01 -21.07
CA LEU A 315 2.60 16.27 -21.47
C LEU A 315 1.07 16.15 -21.54
N GLY A 316 0.37 17.14 -21.01
CA GLY A 316 -1.09 17.23 -20.99
C GLY A 316 -1.76 16.40 -19.89
N GLU A 317 -1.00 15.64 -19.12
CA GLU A 317 -1.51 14.86 -17.99
C GLU A 317 -1.22 15.59 -16.66
N ASN A 318 -2.04 15.31 -15.64
CA ASN A 318 -1.74 15.77 -14.29
C ASN A 318 -0.55 14.97 -13.75
N LEU A 319 0.54 15.64 -13.44
CA LEU A 319 1.78 15.02 -12.97
C LEU A 319 1.72 14.57 -11.51
N LEU A 320 0.72 15.04 -10.76
CA LEU A 320 0.58 14.71 -9.34
C LEU A 320 -0.02 13.32 -9.14
N ALA A 321 0.58 12.54 -8.28
CA ALA A 321 0.01 11.31 -7.76
C ALA A 321 -0.98 11.64 -6.63
N ASN A 322 -2.11 10.93 -6.58
CA ASN A 322 -3.14 11.10 -5.55
C ASN A 322 -3.55 12.59 -5.32
N PRO A 323 -3.89 13.33 -6.37
CA PRO A 323 -4.09 14.78 -6.29
C PRO A 323 -5.37 15.20 -5.53
N GLY A 324 -6.33 14.30 -5.36
CA GLY A 324 -7.59 14.48 -4.62
C GLY A 324 -7.64 13.70 -3.31
N ALA A 325 -6.50 13.18 -2.81
CA ALA A 325 -6.44 12.35 -1.60
C ALA A 325 -7.25 11.04 -1.65
N GLU A 326 -7.78 10.63 -2.81
CA GLU A 326 -8.72 9.50 -2.95
C GLU A 326 -8.07 8.13 -2.75
N ALA A 327 -6.73 8.04 -2.88
CA ALA A 327 -6.00 6.79 -2.66
C ALA A 327 -5.87 6.41 -1.17
N GLU A 328 -6.14 7.35 -0.25
CA GLU A 328 -6.10 7.11 1.19
C GLU A 328 -7.49 6.82 1.75
N ARG A 329 -7.50 6.20 2.94
CA ARG A 329 -8.68 6.24 3.79
C ARG A 329 -8.76 7.61 4.46
N GLY A 330 -9.89 8.30 4.34
CA GLY A 330 -10.15 9.52 5.08
C GLY A 330 -10.39 9.25 6.56
N PHE A 331 -10.19 10.28 7.37
CA PHE A 331 -10.49 10.27 8.80
C PHE A 331 -11.65 11.22 9.08
N ALA A 332 -12.38 10.96 10.17
CA ALA A 332 -13.43 11.86 10.65
C ALA A 332 -12.88 13.14 11.34
N GLY A 333 -11.55 13.29 11.41
CA GLY A 333 -10.89 14.42 12.04
C GLY A 333 -9.38 14.39 11.86
N PHE A 334 -8.68 15.32 12.47
CA PHE A 334 -7.21 15.39 12.39
C PHE A 334 -6.55 14.23 13.13
N THR A 335 -5.51 13.66 12.52
CA THR A 335 -4.73 12.56 13.14
C THR A 335 -3.94 13.00 14.37
N GLY A 336 -3.69 14.30 14.52
CA GLY A 336 -2.88 14.87 15.60
C GLY A 336 -1.38 14.57 15.49
N LEU A 337 -0.93 14.00 14.36
CA LEU A 337 0.46 13.64 14.10
C LEU A 337 1.11 14.64 13.14
N PRO A 338 2.39 15.02 13.36
CA PRO A 338 3.06 16.02 12.52
C PRO A 338 3.46 15.49 11.14
N ASP A 339 3.54 14.18 10.98
CA ASP A 339 4.08 13.48 9.83
C ASP A 339 3.19 12.29 9.43
N ALA A 340 1.87 12.52 9.41
CA ALA A 340 0.91 11.54 8.92
C ALA A 340 1.24 11.12 7.49
N SER A 341 1.32 9.82 7.25
CA SER A 341 1.65 9.29 5.95
C SER A 341 0.49 9.42 4.98
N ILE A 342 0.71 10.08 3.85
CA ILE A 342 -0.26 10.24 2.75
C ILE A 342 0.37 9.70 1.46
N LEU A 343 -0.30 8.74 0.81
CA LEU A 343 0.23 8.09 -0.38
C LEU A 343 0.57 9.09 -1.49
N GLY A 344 1.80 8.97 -2.00
CA GLY A 344 2.33 9.84 -3.06
C GLY A 344 2.83 11.20 -2.56
N TRP A 345 2.70 11.51 -1.27
CA TRP A 345 3.14 12.78 -0.69
C TRP A 345 4.19 12.58 0.38
N SER A 346 5.21 13.39 0.38
CA SER A 346 6.27 13.42 1.38
C SER A 346 6.20 14.66 2.26
N ASP A 347 6.86 14.62 3.42
CA ASP A 347 6.93 15.69 4.43
C ASP A 347 5.52 16.19 4.86
N PRO A 348 4.60 15.29 5.28
CA PRO A 348 3.21 15.64 5.56
C PRO A 348 3.04 16.29 6.94
N GLY A 349 3.77 17.37 7.19
CA GLY A 349 3.71 18.09 8.48
C GLY A 349 2.30 18.58 8.81
N TRP A 350 1.62 17.95 9.78
CA TRP A 350 0.30 18.35 10.29
C TRP A 350 -0.82 18.41 9.24
N MET A 351 -0.67 17.66 8.15
CA MET A 351 -1.71 17.49 7.15
C MET A 351 -2.44 16.15 7.38
N SER A 352 -3.73 16.11 7.13
CA SER A 352 -4.56 14.90 7.22
C SER A 352 -5.41 14.76 5.98
N VAL A 353 -5.85 13.53 5.70
CA VAL A 353 -6.89 13.25 4.71
C VAL A 353 -8.22 13.09 5.45
N ILE A 354 -9.21 13.89 5.09
CA ILE A 354 -10.51 13.93 5.76
C ILE A 354 -11.58 13.38 4.82
N GLU A 355 -12.53 12.61 5.37
CA GLU A 355 -13.73 12.19 4.65
C GLU A 355 -14.73 13.34 4.51
N VAL A 356 -15.30 13.49 3.31
CA VAL A 356 -16.39 14.44 3.06
C VAL A 356 -17.59 14.11 3.95
N GLY A 357 -18.18 15.12 4.60
CA GLY A 357 -19.32 14.95 5.51
C GLY A 357 -18.93 14.64 6.95
N SER A 358 -17.64 14.60 7.29
CA SER A 358 -17.19 14.48 8.68
C SER A 358 -17.58 15.71 9.50
N GLU A 359 -17.90 15.52 10.80
CA GLU A 359 -18.31 16.58 11.71
C GLU A 359 -17.24 17.69 11.80
N GLY A 360 -17.65 18.93 11.60
CA GLY A 360 -16.75 20.11 11.61
C GLY A 360 -16.06 20.37 10.27
N PHE A 361 -16.29 19.54 9.27
CA PHE A 361 -15.84 19.70 7.88
C PHE A 361 -17.06 19.79 6.96
N ALA A 362 -16.99 20.64 5.95
CA ALA A 362 -18.16 21.02 5.19
C ALA A 362 -18.86 19.84 4.48
N GLU A 363 -20.17 19.80 4.60
CA GLU A 363 -21.07 19.16 3.62
C GLU A 363 -20.99 19.84 2.23
N ALA A 364 -20.10 20.77 2.04
CA ALA A 364 -20.16 21.91 1.16
C ALA A 364 -19.69 21.69 -0.28
N ARG A 365 -19.51 20.45 -0.74
CA ARG A 365 -19.19 20.19 -2.13
C ARG A 365 -20.36 19.78 -3.01
N ALA A 366 -21.59 19.98 -2.56
CA ALA A 366 -22.81 19.60 -3.30
C ALA A 366 -22.95 20.29 -4.68
N GLU A 367 -22.17 21.32 -4.98
CA GLU A 367 -22.20 22.04 -6.25
C GLU A 367 -20.97 21.77 -7.16
N SER A 368 -19.97 21.01 -6.71
CA SER A 368 -18.83 20.61 -7.55
C SER A 368 -19.22 19.46 -8.47
N THR A 369 -18.88 19.56 -9.75
CA THR A 369 -19.12 18.51 -10.76
C THR A 369 -18.23 17.28 -10.57
N GLN A 370 -17.26 17.33 -9.65
CA GLN A 370 -16.43 16.19 -9.24
C GLN A 370 -16.72 15.88 -7.79
N VAL A 371 -17.30 14.70 -7.54
CA VAL A 371 -17.62 14.21 -6.19
C VAL A 371 -16.39 13.53 -5.64
N SER A 372 -15.45 14.31 -5.08
CA SER A 372 -14.40 13.75 -4.23
C SER A 372 -15.04 13.21 -2.95
N GLN A 373 -14.53 12.08 -2.50
CA GLN A 373 -14.92 11.49 -1.21
C GLN A 373 -14.03 11.98 -0.06
N ARG A 374 -12.86 12.54 -0.40
CA ARG A 374 -11.80 12.95 0.53
C ARG A 374 -11.15 14.25 0.09
N PHE A 375 -10.42 14.87 1.01
CA PHE A 375 -9.62 16.07 0.75
C PHE A 375 -8.48 16.19 1.76
N PHE A 376 -7.47 16.98 1.43
CA PHE A 376 -6.38 17.34 2.35
C PHE A 376 -6.84 18.44 3.30
N ALA A 377 -6.51 18.31 4.59
CA ALA A 377 -6.82 19.33 5.60
C ALA A 377 -5.62 19.60 6.50
N ALA A 378 -5.29 20.87 6.67
CA ALA A 378 -4.27 21.32 7.59
C ALA A 378 -4.85 21.50 9.00
N ASP A 379 -4.19 20.93 10.03
CA ASP A 379 -4.61 21.07 11.42
C ASP A 379 -4.55 22.55 11.87
N PRO A 380 -5.70 23.17 12.20
CA PRO A 380 -5.77 24.61 12.54
C PRO A 380 -5.10 24.93 13.89
N SER A 381 -4.84 23.93 14.72
CA SER A 381 -4.15 24.10 16.02
C SER A 381 -2.62 24.10 15.88
N LYS A 382 -2.11 23.79 14.68
CA LYS A 382 -0.69 23.60 14.40
C LYS A 382 -0.17 24.64 13.41
N ASN A 383 1.10 24.94 13.50
CA ASN A 383 1.80 25.77 12.53
C ASN A 383 2.70 24.90 11.65
N GLY A 384 2.80 25.24 10.37
CA GLY A 384 3.72 24.58 9.45
C GLY A 384 3.21 23.28 8.86
N ALA A 385 1.87 23.10 8.74
CA ALA A 385 1.33 22.00 7.96
C ALA A 385 1.83 22.08 6.53
N ARG A 386 2.36 20.96 6.02
CA ARG A 386 3.00 20.89 4.70
C ARG A 386 2.95 19.47 4.14
N ILE A 387 2.69 19.36 2.85
CA ILE A 387 2.95 18.17 2.04
C ILE A 387 3.59 18.57 0.72
N LEU A 388 4.40 17.69 0.16
CA LEU A 388 5.03 17.93 -1.14
C LEU A 388 5.13 16.65 -1.97
N GLN A 389 5.16 16.84 -3.30
CA GLN A 389 5.60 15.84 -4.26
C GLN A 389 6.75 16.37 -5.08
N ARG A 390 7.78 15.54 -5.28
CA ARG A 390 8.84 15.79 -6.25
C ARG A 390 8.65 14.89 -7.47
N ILE A 391 8.56 15.49 -8.64
CA ILE A 391 8.32 14.82 -9.92
C ILE A 391 9.57 14.94 -10.77
N ASP A 392 10.07 13.82 -11.29
CA ASP A 392 11.16 13.77 -12.25
C ASP A 392 10.64 14.20 -13.63
N LEU A 393 11.24 15.26 -14.21
CA LEU A 393 10.96 15.76 -15.55
C LEU A 393 11.97 15.25 -16.60
N THR A 394 12.90 14.37 -16.23
CA THR A 394 13.88 13.79 -17.17
C THR A 394 13.21 13.11 -18.37
N PRO A 395 12.07 12.40 -18.23
CA PRO A 395 11.34 11.85 -19.37
C PRO A 395 10.83 12.90 -20.36
N LEU A 396 10.65 14.15 -19.91
CA LEU A 396 10.19 15.29 -20.70
C LEU A 396 11.31 16.30 -21.04
N ALA A 397 12.59 15.95 -20.81
CA ALA A 397 13.71 16.90 -20.90
C ALA A 397 13.82 17.59 -22.27
N GLU A 398 13.55 16.89 -23.37
CA GLU A 398 13.56 17.45 -24.72
C GLU A 398 12.42 18.46 -24.92
N ASP A 399 11.23 18.14 -24.46
CA ASP A 399 10.06 19.01 -24.54
C ASP A 399 10.23 20.26 -23.66
N VAL A 400 10.75 20.09 -22.44
CA VAL A 400 11.06 21.17 -21.51
C VAL A 400 12.10 22.12 -22.14
N ALA A 401 13.18 21.59 -22.74
CA ALA A 401 14.20 22.38 -23.42
C ALA A 401 13.67 23.09 -24.66
N ALA A 402 12.71 22.50 -25.38
CA ALA A 402 12.04 23.09 -26.52
C ALA A 402 11.04 24.21 -26.15
N GLY A 403 10.60 24.24 -24.90
CA GLY A 403 9.71 25.26 -24.35
C GLY A 403 8.34 24.68 -23.94
N CYS A 404 8.14 24.51 -22.64
CA CYS A 404 6.88 24.13 -22.04
C CYS A 404 6.25 25.26 -21.22
N GLN A 405 4.95 25.22 -21.14
CA GLN A 405 4.15 25.98 -20.20
C GLN A 405 3.67 25.03 -19.11
N VAL A 406 3.63 25.52 -17.87
CA VAL A 406 3.01 24.83 -16.73
C VAL A 406 1.70 25.49 -16.36
N GLU A 407 0.71 24.69 -16.08
CA GLU A 407 -0.52 25.06 -15.38
C GLU A 407 -0.49 24.38 -14.01
N ALA A 408 -0.64 25.17 -12.94
CA ALA A 408 -0.80 24.68 -11.58
C ALA A 408 -2.14 25.16 -11.01
N GLY A 409 -2.87 24.28 -10.38
CA GLY A 409 -4.20 24.58 -9.85
C GLY A 409 -4.55 23.76 -8.61
N CYS A 410 -5.56 24.23 -7.89
CA CYS A 410 -6.14 23.54 -6.73
C CYS A 410 -7.50 24.13 -6.40
N THR A 411 -8.33 23.35 -5.69
CA THR A 411 -9.52 23.84 -5.02
C THR A 411 -9.18 24.03 -3.54
N LEU A 412 -9.20 25.26 -3.03
CA LEU A 412 -8.94 25.55 -1.62
C LEU A 412 -10.24 25.87 -0.89
N GLY A 413 -10.32 25.47 0.38
CA GLY A 413 -11.48 25.65 1.22
C GLY A 413 -11.13 25.97 2.68
N GLY A 414 -12.14 26.27 3.46
CA GLY A 414 -12.01 26.54 4.88
C GLY A 414 -13.35 26.84 5.55
N LEU A 415 -13.35 27.05 6.86
CA LEU A 415 -14.57 27.38 7.61
C LEU A 415 -15.09 28.77 7.22
N PRO A 416 -16.42 28.94 7.11
CA PRO A 416 -17.03 30.21 6.80
C PRO A 416 -16.59 31.33 7.78
N GLY A 417 -16.09 32.45 7.23
CA GLY A 417 -15.64 33.57 8.01
C GLY A 417 -14.23 33.52 8.57
N GLU A 418 -13.50 32.42 8.32
CA GLU A 418 -12.10 32.28 8.69
C GLU A 418 -11.18 32.54 7.48
N VAL A 419 -9.97 33.04 7.74
CA VAL A 419 -8.97 33.25 6.70
C VAL A 419 -8.17 31.95 6.54
N THR A 420 -8.34 31.29 5.41
CA THR A 420 -7.55 30.10 5.08
C THR A 420 -6.09 30.48 4.86
N GLY A 421 -5.22 29.78 5.57
CA GLY A 421 -3.77 29.97 5.50
C GLY A 421 -3.06 29.01 4.52
N LEU A 422 -3.78 28.33 3.61
CA LEU A 422 -3.14 27.45 2.64
C LEU A 422 -2.63 28.18 1.40
N ARG A 423 -1.51 27.70 0.87
CA ARG A 423 -0.96 28.09 -0.42
C ARG A 423 -0.37 26.87 -1.12
N VAL A 424 -0.31 26.98 -2.44
CA VAL A 424 0.46 26.07 -3.30
C VAL A 424 1.70 26.80 -3.79
N ARG A 425 2.84 26.11 -3.79
CA ARG A 425 4.09 26.53 -4.41
C ARG A 425 4.56 25.45 -5.37
N VAL A 426 5.13 25.87 -6.48
CA VAL A 426 5.73 24.99 -7.49
C VAL A 426 7.17 25.46 -7.71
N HIS A 427 8.13 24.62 -7.40
CA HIS A 427 9.56 24.92 -7.51
C HIS A 427 10.17 24.03 -8.59
N PHE A 428 10.93 24.62 -9.49
CA PHE A 428 11.66 23.91 -10.53
C PHE A 428 13.14 23.83 -10.19
N PHE A 429 13.73 22.67 -10.41
CA PHE A 429 15.14 22.39 -10.13
C PHE A 429 15.84 21.85 -11.38
N ASP A 430 17.11 22.21 -11.55
CA ASP A 430 17.98 21.67 -12.59
C ASP A 430 18.49 20.24 -12.26
N ALA A 431 19.44 19.74 -13.08
CA ALA A 431 20.03 18.41 -12.90
C ALA A 431 20.93 18.31 -11.64
N GLU A 432 21.48 19.42 -11.19
CA GLU A 432 22.31 19.54 -10.00
C GLU A 432 21.48 19.70 -8.72
N GLY A 433 20.15 19.92 -8.88
CA GLY A 433 19.21 20.11 -7.77
C GLY A 433 19.13 21.55 -7.27
N GLU A 434 19.65 22.52 -8.05
CA GLU A 434 19.52 23.94 -7.73
C GLU A 434 18.17 24.47 -8.23
N GLU A 435 17.53 25.32 -7.41
CA GLU A 435 16.23 25.92 -7.77
C GLU A 435 16.40 26.97 -8.87
N VAL A 436 15.71 26.79 -9.98
CA VAL A 436 15.81 27.66 -11.18
C VAL A 436 14.58 28.55 -11.38
N ALA A 437 13.42 28.21 -10.79
CA ALA A 437 12.24 29.07 -10.80
C ALA A 437 11.22 28.62 -9.75
N ASP A 438 10.29 29.52 -9.38
CA ASP A 438 9.13 29.21 -8.57
C ASP A 438 7.85 29.88 -9.11
N LEU A 439 6.71 29.24 -8.82
CA LEU A 439 5.38 29.77 -9.03
C LEU A 439 4.60 29.65 -7.73
N GLN A 440 3.74 30.61 -7.44
CA GLN A 440 2.94 30.59 -6.22
C GLN A 440 1.46 30.88 -6.51
N LEU A 441 0.61 30.01 -5.95
CA LEU A 441 -0.83 30.21 -5.81
C LEU A 441 -1.15 30.49 -4.35
N GLN A 442 -1.76 31.61 -4.04
CA GLN A 442 -2.11 31.99 -2.69
C GLN A 442 -3.52 32.53 -2.61
N MET A 443 -4.29 32.06 -1.62
CA MET A 443 -5.49 32.77 -1.18
C MET A 443 -5.11 33.95 -0.31
N GLY A 444 -5.49 35.15 -0.74
CA GLY A 444 -5.60 36.33 0.12
C GLY A 444 -4.35 37.04 0.61
N LYS A 445 -3.64 37.79 -0.21
CA LYS A 445 -3.10 39.08 0.19
C LYS A 445 -3.39 40.19 -0.83
N ASN A 446 -3.69 39.85 -2.05
CA ASN A 446 -4.06 40.79 -3.12
C ASN A 446 -5.25 40.28 -3.95
N GLY A 447 -5.94 39.24 -3.54
CA GLY A 447 -7.11 38.69 -4.19
C GLY A 447 -8.12 38.20 -3.14
N PRO A 448 -9.37 38.34 -3.39
CA PRO A 448 -10.37 38.13 -2.40
C PRO A 448 -10.74 36.66 -2.37
N VAL A 449 -10.45 35.93 -1.33
CA VAL A 449 -11.48 34.96 -1.01
C VAL A 449 -11.40 34.61 0.47
N THR A 450 -12.31 35.10 1.22
CA THR A 450 -12.75 34.50 2.45
C THR A 450 -13.70 33.39 2.03
N PRO A 451 -13.40 32.11 2.19
CA PRO A 451 -14.33 31.02 1.98
C PRO A 451 -15.64 31.31 2.71
N GLY A 452 -16.78 31.11 2.07
CA GLY A 452 -18.09 31.39 2.65
C GLY A 452 -18.66 32.79 2.43
N PHE A 453 -17.95 33.72 1.80
CA PHE A 453 -18.47 35.05 1.54
C PHE A 453 -19.56 35.09 0.46
N GLN A 454 -19.65 34.05 -0.38
CA GLN A 454 -20.70 33.89 -1.40
C GLN A 454 -21.44 32.55 -1.33
N GLY A 455 -21.39 31.87 -0.19
CA GLY A 455 -22.13 30.61 0.01
C GLY A 455 -21.36 29.33 -0.35
N SER A 456 -20.20 29.41 -0.98
CA SER A 456 -19.31 28.23 -1.19
C SER A 456 -18.09 28.31 -0.29
N PRO A 457 -17.77 27.28 0.51
CA PRO A 457 -16.54 27.21 1.27
C PRO A 457 -15.32 26.86 0.40
N TRP A 458 -15.51 26.63 -0.88
CA TRP A 458 -14.49 26.19 -1.83
C TRP A 458 -14.24 27.22 -2.93
N VAL A 459 -12.98 27.38 -3.33
CA VAL A 459 -12.54 28.30 -4.38
C VAL A 459 -11.50 27.62 -5.24
N ASP A 460 -11.75 27.63 -6.57
CA ASP A 460 -10.79 27.16 -7.55
C ASP A 460 -9.73 28.24 -7.80
N LEU A 461 -8.48 27.85 -7.74
CA LEU A 461 -7.31 28.66 -8.03
C LEU A 461 -6.49 28.02 -9.14
N GLU A 462 -5.96 28.86 -10.03
CA GLU A 462 -5.12 28.44 -11.13
C GLU A 462 -4.07 29.49 -11.43
N THR A 463 -2.88 29.06 -11.83
CA THR A 463 -1.83 29.92 -12.39
C THR A 463 -1.15 29.20 -13.54
N THR A 464 -0.57 29.98 -14.43
CA THR A 464 0.25 29.48 -15.54
C THR A 464 1.61 30.14 -15.51
N GLY A 465 2.62 29.44 -15.98
CA GLY A 465 3.99 29.95 -16.06
C GLY A 465 4.80 29.25 -17.13
N LEU A 466 6.03 29.69 -17.27
CA LEU A 466 6.99 29.03 -18.14
C LEU A 466 7.83 28.06 -17.36
N VAL A 467 8.02 26.87 -17.93
CA VAL A 467 8.99 25.91 -17.39
C VAL A 467 10.38 26.33 -17.83
N PRO A 468 11.34 26.50 -16.91
CA PRO A 468 12.73 26.75 -17.27
C PRO A 468 13.28 25.61 -18.14
N PRO A 469 14.01 25.90 -19.23
CA PRO A 469 14.52 24.88 -20.16
C PRO A 469 15.53 23.92 -19.51
N GLU A 470 16.20 24.37 -18.47
CA GLU A 470 17.13 23.57 -17.63
C GLU A 470 16.43 22.72 -16.58
N ALA A 471 15.13 22.86 -16.34
CA ALA A 471 14.42 22.10 -15.31
C ALA A 471 14.48 20.59 -15.59
N ARG A 472 14.79 19.81 -14.55
CA ARG A 472 14.83 18.34 -14.57
C ARG A 472 13.98 17.72 -13.46
N SER A 473 13.55 18.51 -12.49
CA SER A 473 12.51 18.10 -11.55
C SER A 473 11.65 19.29 -11.14
N VAL A 474 10.45 18.99 -10.62
CA VAL A 474 9.52 19.98 -10.08
C VAL A 474 9.01 19.50 -8.74
N GLU A 475 8.96 20.38 -7.76
CA GLU A 475 8.27 20.14 -6.49
C GLU A 475 6.96 20.91 -6.46
N PHE A 476 5.88 20.22 -6.15
CA PHE A 476 4.58 20.78 -5.83
C PHE A 476 4.39 20.74 -4.32
N VAL A 477 4.21 21.88 -3.68
CA VAL A 477 4.12 22.03 -2.23
C VAL A 477 2.77 22.61 -1.85
N LEU A 478 2.01 21.93 -1.02
CA LEU A 478 0.84 22.47 -0.33
C LEU A 478 1.23 22.74 1.12
N GLU A 479 1.12 23.99 1.57
CA GLU A 479 1.56 24.37 2.92
C GLU A 479 0.71 25.49 3.51
N THR A 480 0.74 25.60 4.86
CA THR A 480 0.13 26.71 5.56
C THR A 480 1.02 27.94 5.56
N THR A 481 0.42 29.13 5.36
CA THR A 481 1.11 30.41 5.54
C THR A 481 0.99 30.87 7.00
N PRO A 482 2.10 31.16 7.69
CA PRO A 482 2.04 31.76 9.01
C PRO A 482 1.45 33.18 8.92
N GLY A 483 0.50 33.50 9.79
CA GLY A 483 -0.05 34.86 9.90
C GLY A 483 -1.03 35.02 11.06
N PRO A 484 -1.18 36.25 11.63
CA PRO A 484 -2.18 36.48 12.67
C PRO A 484 -3.58 36.22 12.09
N GLY A 485 -4.34 35.33 12.73
CA GLY A 485 -5.71 35.00 12.34
C GLY A 485 -5.85 34.05 11.17
N THR A 486 -4.73 33.52 10.61
CA THR A 486 -4.79 32.40 9.67
C THR A 486 -5.00 31.11 10.44
N LYS A 487 -5.98 30.35 10.03
CA LYS A 487 -6.20 28.99 10.50
C LYS A 487 -5.89 28.00 9.39
N GLY A 488 -5.89 26.74 9.71
CA GLY A 488 -5.78 25.67 8.72
C GLY A 488 -6.76 25.86 7.58
N GLY A 489 -6.68 25.04 6.56
CA GLY A 489 -7.59 25.07 5.43
C GLY A 489 -7.66 23.70 4.79
N TRP A 490 -8.46 23.61 3.75
CA TRP A 490 -8.71 22.40 3.01
C TRP A 490 -8.22 22.55 1.58
N ALA A 491 -7.76 21.48 0.98
CA ALA A 491 -7.33 21.47 -0.41
C ALA A 491 -7.79 20.18 -1.11
N ASP A 492 -8.14 20.33 -2.37
CA ASP A 492 -8.58 19.24 -3.21
C ASP A 492 -8.29 19.52 -4.68
N ASP A 493 -8.45 18.54 -5.56
CA ASP A 493 -8.25 18.68 -7.01
C ASP A 493 -6.93 19.38 -7.37
N LEU A 494 -5.84 18.96 -6.73
CA LEU A 494 -4.53 19.53 -7.01
C LEU A 494 -4.10 19.20 -8.45
N ARG A 495 -3.58 20.17 -9.18
CA ARG A 495 -3.20 20.01 -10.59
C ARG A 495 -1.82 20.57 -10.86
N LEU A 496 -1.05 19.84 -11.64
CA LEU A 496 0.21 20.27 -12.22
C LEU A 496 0.33 19.64 -13.62
N VAL A 497 0.14 20.45 -14.64
CA VAL A 497 0.11 19.99 -16.04
C VAL A 497 1.14 20.75 -16.86
N LEU A 498 1.96 20.04 -17.62
CA LEU A 498 2.88 20.63 -18.58
C LEU A 498 2.33 20.46 -20.00
N THR A 499 2.40 21.54 -20.80
CA THR A 499 1.99 21.53 -22.21
C THR A 499 3.08 22.17 -23.08
N ARG A 500 3.18 21.77 -24.37
CA ARG A 500 4.02 22.45 -25.34
C ARG A 500 3.45 23.83 -25.62
N ARG A 501 4.37 24.79 -25.88
CA ARG A 501 4.00 26.12 -26.33
C ARG A 501 3.53 26.17 -27.76
#